data_c400218097216b1a6af7e7bd1571b079
#
_entry.id   c400218097216b1a6af7e7bd1571b079
#
_cell.length_a   1.000
_cell.length_b   1.000
_cell.length_c   1.000
_cell.angle_alpha   90.00
_cell.angle_beta   90.00
_cell.angle_gamma   90.00
#
_symmetry.space_group_name_H-M   'P 1'
#
loop_
_entity.id
_entity.type
_entity.pdbx_description
1 polymer ?
#
loop_
_entity_poly.entity_id
_entity_poly.type
_entity_poly.pdbx_seq_one_letter_code
_entity_poly.pdbx_strand_id
1 'polypeptide(L)'
;MRKEIAIKKNLDLLNEFMKYAFENPEVIKEIPPDAELIILPIDDQELFKYNKAMGKKIVAQGKDVVFVKMRKPEISPPEFESVSASQY
;
A
#
# COMPACT_ATOMS: atom_id res chain seq x y z
N MET A 1 -16.70 -6.93 0.66
CA MET A 1 -16.22 -5.67 1.28
C MET A 1 -16.98 -4.49 0.69
N ARG A 2 -17.39 -3.58 1.52
CA ARG A 2 -18.11 -2.39 1.05
C ARG A 2 -17.13 -1.45 0.35
N LYS A 3 -17.60 -0.84 -0.74
CA LYS A 3 -16.77 0.01 -1.58
C LYS A 3 -16.17 1.20 -0.80
N GLU A 4 -16.95 1.82 0.07
CA GLU A 4 -16.51 2.97 0.85
C GLU A 4 -15.37 2.59 1.80
N ILE A 5 -15.47 1.41 2.39
CA ILE A 5 -14.44 0.89 3.29
C ILE A 5 -13.15 0.59 2.50
N ALA A 6 -13.31 -0.01 1.32
CA ALA A 6 -12.17 -0.31 0.47
C ALA A 6 -11.44 0.96 0.02
N ILE A 7 -12.20 2.00 -0.36
CA ILE A 7 -11.62 3.28 -0.77
C ILE A 7 -10.81 3.89 0.37
N LYS A 8 -11.38 3.91 1.57
CA LYS A 8 -10.70 4.49 2.74
C LYS A 8 -9.40 3.74 3.05
N LYS A 9 -9.48 2.42 3.09
CA LYS A 9 -8.30 1.58 3.36
C LYS A 9 -7.23 1.75 2.29
N ASN A 10 -7.65 1.85 1.03
CA ASN A 10 -6.70 2.04 -0.08
C ASN A 10 -6.03 3.40 -0.03
N LEU A 11 -6.74 4.45 0.38
CA LEU A 11 -6.15 5.77 0.55
C LEU A 11 -5.08 5.74 1.65
N ASP A 12 -5.35 5.04 2.75
CA ASP A 12 -4.37 4.89 3.82
C ASP A 12 -3.12 4.15 3.34
N LEU A 13 -3.31 3.06 2.59
CA LEU A 13 -2.21 2.28 2.04
C LEU A 13 -1.40 3.10 1.03
N LEU A 14 -2.07 3.83 0.16
CA LEU A 14 -1.41 4.69 -0.81
C LEU A 14 -0.57 5.76 -0.11
N ASN A 15 -1.11 6.33 0.95
CA ASN A 15 -0.41 7.33 1.73
C ASN A 15 0.88 6.76 2.33
N GLU A 16 0.82 5.55 2.88
CA GLU A 16 1.99 4.88 3.42
C GLU A 16 3.01 4.51 2.32
N PHE A 17 2.51 4.07 1.17
CA PHE A 17 3.38 3.79 0.04
C PHE A 17 4.10 5.07 -0.43
N MET A 18 3.39 6.18 -0.50
CA MET A 18 3.97 7.46 -0.93
C MET A 18 5.05 7.93 0.04
N LYS A 19 4.83 7.76 1.35
CA LYS A 19 5.87 8.08 2.35
C LYS A 19 7.12 7.24 2.13
N TYR A 20 6.94 5.94 1.92
CA TYR A 20 8.06 5.04 1.66
C TYR A 20 8.80 5.43 0.38
N ALA A 21 8.05 5.72 -0.69
CA ALA A 21 8.63 6.11 -1.97
C ALA A 21 9.37 7.44 -1.90
N PHE A 22 8.91 8.35 -1.05
CA PHE A 22 9.58 9.63 -0.84
C PHE A 22 10.96 9.42 -0.20
N GLU A 23 11.05 8.49 0.74
CA GLU A 23 12.31 8.15 1.41
C GLU A 23 13.20 7.23 0.56
N ASN A 24 12.59 6.49 -0.36
CA ASN A 24 13.29 5.51 -1.20
C ASN A 24 12.87 5.72 -2.65
N PRO A 25 13.31 6.83 -3.28
CA PRO A 25 12.82 7.20 -4.61
C PRO A 25 13.11 6.18 -5.70
N GLU A 26 14.04 5.26 -5.48
CA GLU A 26 14.34 4.19 -6.43
C GLU A 26 13.15 3.26 -6.65
N VAL A 27 12.22 3.16 -5.70
CA VAL A 27 11.04 2.28 -5.87
C VAL A 27 10.09 2.80 -6.95
N ILE A 28 10.12 4.11 -7.22
CA ILE A 28 9.28 4.69 -8.27
C ILE A 28 9.66 4.14 -9.64
N LYS A 29 10.94 3.77 -9.83
CA LYS A 29 11.42 3.20 -11.09
C LYS A 29 10.83 1.83 -11.38
N GLU A 30 10.33 1.14 -10.35
CA GLU A 30 9.68 -0.15 -10.52
C GLU A 30 8.26 -0.02 -11.07
N ILE A 31 7.73 1.21 -11.14
CA ILE A 31 6.38 1.47 -11.60
C ILE A 31 6.45 2.03 -13.03
N PRO A 32 5.99 1.28 -14.04
CA PRO A 32 5.93 1.82 -15.40
C PRO A 32 5.01 3.04 -15.44
N PRO A 33 5.37 4.07 -16.26
CA PRO A 33 4.62 5.33 -16.24
C PRO A 33 3.14 5.21 -16.61
N ASP A 34 2.79 4.22 -17.43
CA ASP A 34 1.41 4.06 -17.90
C ASP A 34 0.64 2.98 -17.14
N ALA A 35 1.23 2.41 -16.09
CA ALA A 35 0.60 1.34 -15.32
C ALA A 35 -0.23 1.92 -14.18
N GLU A 36 -1.34 1.26 -13.89
CA GLU A 36 -2.14 1.54 -12.70
C GLU A 36 -1.49 0.85 -11.50
N LEU A 37 -1.37 1.57 -10.40
CA LEU A 37 -0.80 1.04 -9.18
C LEU A 37 -1.91 0.46 -8.31
N ILE A 38 -1.80 -0.82 -8.00
CA ILE A 38 -2.73 -1.50 -7.11
C ILE A 38 -1.95 -2.08 -5.94
N ILE A 39 -2.31 -1.68 -4.74
CA ILE A 39 -1.64 -2.16 -3.53
C ILE A 39 -2.33 -3.42 -3.04
N LEU A 40 -1.52 -4.44 -2.72
CA LEU A 40 -2.02 -5.69 -2.17
C LEU A 40 -1.53 -5.81 -0.73
N PRO A 41 -2.40 -5.50 0.25
CA PRO A 41 -2.02 -5.59 1.65
C PRO A 41 -1.98 -7.06 2.08
N ILE A 42 -0.78 -7.58 2.38
CA ILE A 42 -0.62 -9.00 2.69
C ILE A 42 -1.18 -9.39 4.05
N ASP A 43 -1.45 -8.43 4.91
CA ASP A 43 -2.02 -8.64 6.24
C ASP A 43 -3.52 -8.34 6.32
N ASP A 44 -4.16 -8.07 5.19
CA ASP A 44 -5.61 -7.85 5.10
C ASP A 44 -6.15 -8.66 3.92
N GLN A 45 -6.54 -9.89 4.18
CA GLN A 45 -6.93 -10.81 3.10
C GLN A 45 -8.16 -10.35 2.32
N GLU A 46 -9.12 -9.74 3.00
CA GLU A 46 -10.32 -9.27 2.34
C GLU A 46 -10.02 -8.15 1.35
N LEU A 47 -9.22 -7.18 1.78
CA LEU A 47 -8.82 -6.08 0.91
C LEU A 47 -7.87 -6.56 -0.18
N PHE A 48 -6.99 -7.51 0.14
CA PHE A 48 -6.10 -8.13 -0.84
C PHE A 48 -6.90 -8.71 -2.01
N LYS A 49 -7.91 -9.53 -1.68
CA LYS A 49 -8.76 -10.16 -2.71
C LYS A 49 -9.56 -9.13 -3.49
N TYR A 50 -10.08 -8.13 -2.82
CA TYR A 50 -10.82 -7.05 -3.45
C TYR A 50 -9.94 -6.32 -4.46
N ASN A 51 -8.75 -5.92 -4.05
CA ASN A 51 -7.83 -5.18 -4.89
C ASN A 51 -7.27 -6.03 -6.03
N LYS A 52 -7.01 -7.31 -5.77
CA LYS A 52 -6.55 -8.22 -6.81
C LYS A 52 -7.59 -8.37 -7.91
N ALA A 53 -8.86 -8.54 -7.53
CA ALA A 53 -9.96 -8.64 -8.49
C ALA A 53 -10.11 -7.35 -9.30
N MET A 54 -9.96 -6.20 -8.64
CA MET A 54 -10.02 -4.90 -9.30
C MET A 54 -8.90 -4.78 -10.34
N GLY A 55 -7.69 -5.17 -9.98
CA GLY A 55 -6.56 -5.13 -10.90
C GLY A 55 -6.75 -6.03 -12.10
N LYS A 56 -7.30 -7.21 -11.90
CA LYS A 56 -7.61 -8.13 -13.00
C LYS A 56 -8.62 -7.55 -13.98
N LYS A 57 -9.61 -6.83 -13.47
CA LYS A 57 -10.58 -6.14 -14.34
C LYS A 57 -9.92 -5.05 -15.17
N ILE A 58 -8.99 -4.32 -14.58
CA ILE A 58 -8.26 -3.26 -15.28
C ILE A 58 -7.40 -3.86 -16.39
N VAL A 59 -6.72 -4.97 -16.12
CA VAL A 59 -5.94 -5.68 -17.13
C VAL A 59 -6.84 -6.17 -18.27
N ALA A 60 -8.03 -6.68 -17.92
CA ALA A 60 -8.99 -7.14 -18.93
C ALA A 60 -9.49 -6.00 -19.83
N GLN A 61 -9.39 -4.76 -19.37
CA GLN A 61 -9.72 -3.57 -20.16
C GLN A 61 -8.56 -3.09 -21.03
N GLY A 62 -7.44 -3.81 -21.02
CA GLY A 62 -6.28 -3.48 -21.83
C GLY A 62 -5.29 -2.53 -21.19
N LYS A 63 -5.40 -2.29 -19.90
CA LYS A 63 -4.47 -1.42 -19.16
C LYS A 63 -3.47 -2.24 -18.36
N ASP A 64 -2.26 -1.74 -18.28
CA ASP A 64 -1.24 -2.38 -17.47
C ASP A 64 -1.45 -2.06 -15.99
N VAL A 65 -1.13 -3.03 -15.15
CA VAL A 65 -1.26 -2.90 -13.70
C VAL A 65 0.04 -3.34 -13.04
N VAL A 66 0.46 -2.60 -12.06
CA VAL A 66 1.54 -3.00 -11.15
C VAL A 66 0.93 -3.29 -9.79
N PHE A 67 1.11 -4.51 -9.30
CA PHE A 67 0.72 -4.87 -7.96
C PHE A 67 1.89 -4.66 -7.00
N VAL A 68 1.65 -3.93 -5.93
CA VAL A 68 2.64 -3.71 -4.88
C VAL A 68 2.15 -4.41 -3.63
N LYS A 69 2.87 -5.44 -3.20
CA LYS A 69 2.56 -6.13 -1.95
C LYS A 69 3.21 -5.39 -0.81
N MET A 70 2.42 -5.06 0.20
CA MET A 70 2.95 -4.40 1.38
C MET A 70 2.10 -4.73 2.59
N ARG A 71 2.66 -4.52 3.76
CA ARG A 71 1.91 -4.62 5.00
C ARG A 71 1.32 -3.27 5.33
N LYS A 72 0.06 -3.27 5.75
CA LYS A 72 -0.53 -2.08 6.33
C LYS A 72 0.22 -1.80 7.63
N PRO A 73 0.70 -0.56 7.83
CA PRO A 73 1.24 -0.21 9.13
C PRO A 73 0.15 -0.44 10.17
N GLU A 74 0.46 -1.21 11.19
CA GLU A 74 -0.50 -1.43 12.26
C GLU A 74 -0.90 -0.09 12.83
N ILE A 75 -2.20 0.20 12.79
CA ILE A 75 -2.74 1.31 13.55
C ILE A 75 -2.87 0.81 14.99
N SER A 76 -1.77 0.40 15.57
CA SER A 76 -1.68 0.22 17.00
C SER A 76 -1.33 1.58 17.60
N PRO A 77 -1.71 1.83 18.83
CA PRO A 77 -1.21 3.01 19.51
C PRO A 77 0.30 3.04 19.37
N PRO A 78 0.91 4.18 19.05
CA PRO A 78 2.36 4.22 18.91
C PRO A 78 3.00 3.81 20.23
N GLU A 79 3.98 2.93 20.14
CA GLU A 79 4.76 2.57 21.30
C GLU A 79 5.90 3.56 21.45
N PHE A 80 6.03 4.10 22.64
CA PHE A 80 7.09 5.04 22.93
C PHE A 80 8.11 4.36 23.82
N GLU A 81 9.35 4.37 23.37
CA GLU A 81 10.46 3.95 24.18
C GLU A 81 11.32 5.17 24.48
N SER A 82 11.30 5.59 25.75
CA SER A 82 12.14 6.70 26.18
C SER A 82 13.50 6.19 26.56
N VAL A 83 14.52 6.63 25.84
CA VAL A 83 15.90 6.23 26.11
C VAL A 83 16.66 7.49 26.51
N SER A 84 17.31 7.44 27.69
CA SER A 84 18.12 8.56 28.13
C SER A 84 19.43 8.63 27.35
N ALA A 85 20.00 9.84 27.25
CA ALA A 85 21.25 10.03 26.52
C ALA A 85 22.40 9.16 27.04
N SER A 86 22.36 8.79 28.31
CA SER A 86 23.38 7.93 28.92
C SER A 86 23.33 6.47 28.45
N GLN A 87 22.30 6.07 27.73
CA GLN A 87 22.13 4.72 27.22
C GLN A 87 22.61 4.55 25.78
N TYR A 88 23.07 5.60 25.18
CA TYR A 88 23.61 5.56 23.81
C TYR A 88 25.13 5.47 23.76
#